data_dc2ea379831a1aa8a1cf72ee48fd2634
#
_entry.id   dc2ea379831a1aa8a1cf72ee48fd2634
#
_cell.length_a   1.000
_cell.length_b   1.000
_cell.length_c   1.000
_cell.angle_alpha   90.00
_cell.angle_beta   90.00
_cell.angle_gamma   90.00
#
_symmetry.space_group_name_H-M   'P 1'
#
loop_
_entity.id
_entity.type
_entity.pdbx_description
1 polymer ?
#
loop_
_entity_poly.entity_id
_entity_poly.type
_entity_poly.pdbx_seq_one_letter_code
_entity_poly.pdbx_strand_id
1 'polypeptide(L)'
;MKRGIAFAALAVVGCASAGPVPNATGPTTLQALPPGVRLEYMREAVVWSPIDTAALDLRAGPEGGRWPPDTVLDCEFVLPDQKPSGYTPKFLCRTGEGETYKIKYGRENLEVYGEVIGSRLLWALGFRSDRVDPVTVRCRGCPEDPWGFMKSRRRAEAPPSDEVREFAPAIIETYHGTLMESKSEQGVDWDELLAETSRDPARARQQTVHRQALALLMGFLQHADSKPSQQTLSCASGGLARDASGAETCREPEIYVGDIGAILGDGWKYARFSTTKVDYPLWKATPVWRDAEACVVAVNGRPNASLGDLAISEPARRFLAERLLLLSQEQLRTLFAVAKVELLGETLQASPGAAVRAVEADDWARLFIEKAAAITDHHCPGGMHD
;
A
#
# COMPACT_ATOMS: atom_id res chain seq x y z
N MET A 1 -26.70 -73.03 32.02
CA MET A 1 -26.56 -71.66 32.53
C MET A 1 -25.31 -71.05 31.94
N LYS A 2 -25.41 -70.28 30.87
CA LYS A 2 -24.27 -69.55 30.24
C LYS A 2 -24.48 -68.08 30.49
N ARG A 3 -23.59 -67.44 31.26
CA ARG A 3 -23.59 -66.03 31.52
C ARG A 3 -22.84 -65.32 30.37
N GLY A 4 -23.54 -64.46 29.63
CA GLY A 4 -22.93 -63.59 28.65
C GLY A 4 -22.37 -62.36 29.35
N ILE A 5 -21.14 -61.98 29.00
CA ILE A 5 -20.45 -60.79 29.44
C ILE A 5 -20.66 -59.77 28.32
N ALA A 6 -21.35 -58.61 28.62
CA ALA A 6 -21.50 -57.53 27.73
C ALA A 6 -20.26 -56.61 27.85
N PHE A 7 -19.53 -56.41 26.75
CA PHE A 7 -18.49 -55.39 26.66
C PHE A 7 -19.13 -54.02 26.32
N ALA A 8 -19.01 -53.10 27.23
CA ALA A 8 -19.32 -51.69 26.96
C ALA A 8 -18.14 -51.06 26.22
N ALA A 9 -18.36 -50.63 24.99
CA ALA A 9 -17.40 -49.85 24.23
C ALA A 9 -17.41 -48.41 24.75
N LEU A 10 -16.34 -47.95 25.38
CA LEU A 10 -16.07 -46.55 25.69
C LEU A 10 -15.72 -45.84 24.39
N ALA A 11 -16.58 -44.98 23.91
CA ALA A 11 -16.24 -44.04 22.85
C ALA A 11 -15.31 -42.94 23.42
N VAL A 12 -14.04 -43.00 23.07
CA VAL A 12 -13.09 -41.93 23.32
C VAL A 12 -13.44 -40.81 22.34
N VAL A 13 -14.09 -39.74 22.84
CA VAL A 13 -14.23 -38.48 22.11
C VAL A 13 -12.85 -37.84 22.08
N GLY A 14 -12.17 -38.03 20.95
CA GLY A 14 -10.93 -37.31 20.68
C GLY A 14 -11.20 -35.81 20.62
N CYS A 15 -10.67 -35.05 21.57
CA CYS A 15 -10.53 -33.59 21.40
C CYS A 15 -9.65 -33.37 20.18
N ALA A 16 -10.25 -32.95 19.06
CA ALA A 16 -9.51 -32.41 17.95
C ALA A 16 -8.78 -31.16 18.46
N SER A 17 -7.46 -31.29 18.62
CA SER A 17 -6.60 -30.13 18.82
C SER A 17 -6.85 -29.20 17.64
N ALA A 18 -7.35 -27.99 17.92
CA ALA A 18 -7.45 -26.93 16.93
C ALA A 18 -6.05 -26.75 16.32
N GLY A 19 -5.92 -27.07 15.05
CA GLY A 19 -4.69 -26.79 14.30
C GLY A 19 -4.33 -25.31 14.41
N PRO A 20 -3.07 -24.95 14.16
CA PRO A 20 -2.66 -23.56 14.21
C PRO A 20 -3.60 -22.75 13.31
N VAL A 21 -4.21 -21.72 13.90
CA VAL A 21 -5.05 -20.75 13.18
C VAL A 21 -4.21 -20.23 12.00
N PRO A 22 -4.70 -20.33 10.74
CA PRO A 22 -3.98 -19.74 9.62
C PRO A 22 -3.72 -18.27 9.97
N ASN A 23 -2.46 -17.86 9.91
CA ASN A 23 -2.08 -16.49 10.20
C ASN A 23 -3.00 -15.54 9.44
N ALA A 24 -3.39 -14.45 10.16
CA ALA A 24 -4.02 -13.30 9.52
C ALA A 24 -3.46 -13.13 8.12
N THR A 25 -4.31 -12.86 7.13
CA THR A 25 -3.96 -12.77 5.71
C THR A 25 -2.80 -11.79 5.45
N GLY A 26 -1.68 -12.07 6.08
CA GLY A 26 -0.39 -11.57 5.68
C GLY A 26 0.00 -12.30 4.39
N PRO A 27 0.84 -11.69 3.58
CA PRO A 27 1.31 -12.33 2.37
C PRO A 27 1.92 -13.69 2.73
N THR A 28 1.65 -14.69 1.93
CA THR A 28 2.45 -15.91 1.96
C THR A 28 3.89 -15.48 1.67
N THR A 29 4.80 -15.74 2.59
CA THR A 29 6.22 -15.41 2.40
C THR A 29 6.94 -16.71 2.08
N LEU A 30 7.70 -16.72 1.00
CA LEU A 30 8.62 -17.80 0.72
C LEU A 30 9.72 -17.84 1.80
N GLN A 31 10.35 -18.99 1.95
CA GLN A 31 11.52 -19.11 2.80
C GLN A 31 12.59 -18.09 2.33
N ALA A 32 13.33 -17.49 3.29
CA ALA A 32 14.33 -16.49 2.99
C ALA A 32 15.24 -16.91 1.81
N LEU A 33 15.31 -16.08 0.79
CA LEU A 33 16.11 -16.35 -0.41
C LEU A 33 17.61 -16.26 -0.09
N PRO A 34 18.44 -17.20 -0.59
CA PRO A 34 19.87 -17.00 -0.58
C PRO A 34 20.24 -15.70 -1.32
N PRO A 35 21.25 -14.92 -0.85
CA PRO A 35 21.59 -13.62 -1.42
C PRO A 35 21.80 -13.61 -2.94
N GLY A 36 22.45 -14.64 -3.49
CA GLY A 36 22.68 -14.75 -4.92
C GLY A 36 21.39 -14.98 -5.72
N VAL A 37 20.47 -15.76 -5.18
CA VAL A 37 19.14 -16.00 -5.79
C VAL A 37 18.28 -14.75 -5.73
N ARG A 38 18.31 -14.03 -4.60
CA ARG A 38 17.62 -12.75 -4.43
C ARG A 38 18.05 -11.75 -5.51
N LEU A 39 19.36 -11.63 -5.73
CA LEU A 39 19.92 -10.71 -6.72
C LEU A 39 19.49 -11.04 -8.16
N GLU A 40 19.43 -12.32 -8.53
CA GLU A 40 18.95 -12.72 -9.86
C GLU A 40 17.45 -12.38 -10.01
N TYR A 41 16.62 -12.61 -8.99
CA TYR A 41 15.22 -12.19 -9.06
C TYR A 41 15.08 -10.66 -9.14
N MET A 42 15.89 -9.89 -8.42
CA MET A 42 15.93 -8.43 -8.51
C MET A 42 16.21 -7.95 -9.94
N ARG A 43 17.18 -8.59 -10.61
CA ARG A 43 17.55 -8.27 -12.00
C ARG A 43 16.45 -8.62 -13.00
N GLU A 44 15.66 -9.63 -12.71
CA GLU A 44 14.54 -10.04 -13.54
C GLU A 44 13.23 -9.34 -13.19
N ALA A 45 13.15 -8.74 -12.00
CA ALA A 45 11.91 -8.14 -11.51
C ALA A 45 11.45 -6.94 -12.34
N VAL A 46 10.15 -6.94 -12.62
CA VAL A 46 9.45 -5.81 -13.23
C VAL A 46 8.82 -4.93 -12.15
N VAL A 47 8.76 -3.63 -12.39
CA VAL A 47 8.03 -2.67 -11.52
C VAL A 47 6.77 -2.17 -12.18
N TRP A 48 6.62 -2.37 -13.48
CA TRP A 48 5.55 -1.84 -14.29
C TRP A 48 5.05 -2.86 -15.31
N SER A 49 3.73 -2.86 -15.56
CA SER A 49 3.09 -3.63 -16.61
C SER A 49 2.05 -2.78 -17.35
N PRO A 50 1.84 -3.00 -18.66
CA PRO A 50 0.86 -2.28 -19.43
C PRO A 50 -0.55 -2.41 -18.82
N ILE A 51 -1.27 -1.29 -18.79
CA ILE A 51 -2.67 -1.23 -18.38
C ILE A 51 -3.40 -0.17 -19.21
N ASP A 52 -4.66 -0.39 -19.50
CA ASP A 52 -5.51 0.61 -20.17
C ASP A 52 -6.08 1.60 -19.14
N THR A 53 -5.24 2.53 -18.74
CA THR A 53 -5.55 3.56 -17.71
C THR A 53 -6.85 4.29 -18.00
N ALA A 54 -7.13 4.60 -19.26
CA ALA A 54 -8.31 5.38 -19.66
C ALA A 54 -9.62 4.60 -19.44
N ALA A 55 -9.59 3.27 -19.49
CA ALA A 55 -10.75 2.42 -19.30
C ALA A 55 -11.02 2.02 -17.84
N LEU A 56 -10.15 2.40 -16.89
CA LEU A 56 -10.26 1.95 -15.50
C LEU A 56 -11.35 2.67 -14.71
N ASP A 57 -12.09 1.91 -13.93
CA ASP A 57 -12.97 2.42 -12.87
C ASP A 57 -12.20 2.56 -11.55
N LEU A 58 -11.75 3.78 -11.25
CA LEU A 58 -11.00 4.05 -10.00
C LEU A 58 -11.89 4.00 -8.75
N ARG A 59 -13.22 4.00 -8.89
CA ARG A 59 -14.13 3.73 -7.78
C ARG A 59 -14.09 2.26 -7.38
N ALA A 60 -14.25 1.37 -8.34
CA ALA A 60 -14.22 -0.08 -8.11
C ALA A 60 -12.84 -0.57 -7.65
N GLY A 61 -11.76 0.02 -8.19
CA GLY A 61 -10.39 -0.38 -7.89
C GLY A 61 -9.94 -1.64 -8.64
N PRO A 62 -8.75 -2.21 -8.31
CA PRO A 62 -8.19 -3.37 -9.00
C PRO A 62 -9.14 -4.57 -9.01
N GLU A 63 -9.30 -5.22 -10.18
CA GLU A 63 -10.14 -6.43 -10.36
C GLU A 63 -11.60 -6.28 -9.89
N GLY A 64 -12.13 -5.05 -9.97
CA GLY A 64 -13.50 -4.74 -9.55
C GLY A 64 -13.73 -4.69 -8.04
N GLY A 65 -12.66 -4.77 -7.25
CA GLY A 65 -12.72 -4.77 -5.78
C GLY A 65 -13.22 -6.12 -5.21
N ARG A 66 -12.57 -6.62 -4.16
CA ARG A 66 -13.14 -7.73 -3.39
C ARG A 66 -14.33 -7.22 -2.57
N TRP A 67 -14.19 -6.00 -2.09
CA TRP A 67 -15.25 -5.28 -1.40
C TRP A 67 -15.57 -4.01 -2.18
N PRO A 68 -16.74 -3.95 -2.85
CA PRO A 68 -17.19 -2.71 -3.47
C PRO A 68 -17.14 -1.54 -2.48
N PRO A 69 -16.87 -0.32 -2.93
CA PRO A 69 -16.98 0.87 -2.09
C PRO A 69 -18.32 0.92 -1.34
N ASP A 70 -18.28 1.44 -0.10
CA ASP A 70 -19.41 1.51 0.82
C ASP A 70 -19.87 0.14 1.39
N THR A 71 -19.10 -0.93 1.19
CA THR A 71 -19.33 -2.21 1.85
C THR A 71 -19.29 -2.04 3.37
N VAL A 72 -20.29 -2.61 4.04
CA VAL A 72 -20.30 -2.81 5.49
C VAL A 72 -19.84 -4.24 5.76
N LEU A 73 -18.68 -4.38 6.41
CA LEU A 73 -18.09 -5.66 6.73
C LEU A 73 -18.38 -6.03 8.18
N ASP A 74 -19.09 -7.14 8.39
CA ASP A 74 -19.29 -7.73 9.71
C ASP A 74 -18.13 -8.67 10.05
N CYS A 75 -17.51 -8.49 11.23
CA CYS A 75 -16.38 -9.32 11.66
C CYS A 75 -16.27 -9.40 13.18
N GLU A 76 -15.40 -10.26 13.68
CA GLU A 76 -15.09 -10.45 15.10
C GLU A 76 -13.66 -10.00 15.41
N PHE A 77 -13.49 -9.32 16.55
CA PHE A 77 -12.17 -8.89 17.00
C PHE A 77 -11.23 -10.07 17.22
N VAL A 78 -10.02 -9.95 16.68
CA VAL A 78 -8.96 -10.92 16.90
C VAL A 78 -7.81 -10.27 17.65
N LEU A 79 -7.51 -10.78 18.85
CA LEU A 79 -6.35 -10.33 19.59
C LEU A 79 -5.09 -11.00 19.00
N PRO A 80 -4.14 -10.23 18.45
CA PRO A 80 -2.92 -10.83 17.91
C PRO A 80 -2.01 -11.35 19.03
N ASP A 81 -1.24 -12.40 18.79
CA ASP A 81 -0.29 -12.97 19.76
C ASP A 81 0.80 -11.97 20.17
N GLN A 82 1.22 -11.14 19.22
CA GLN A 82 2.22 -10.10 19.43
C GLN A 82 1.61 -8.70 19.36
N LYS A 83 2.20 -7.75 20.07
CA LYS A 83 1.81 -6.33 19.94
C LYS A 83 2.02 -5.88 18.50
N PRO A 84 1.03 -5.20 17.91
CA PRO A 84 1.18 -4.69 16.55
C PRO A 84 2.29 -3.63 16.49
N SER A 85 3.07 -3.66 15.43
CA SER A 85 4.10 -2.66 15.12
C SER A 85 3.50 -1.39 14.54
N GLY A 86 4.32 -0.34 14.40
CA GLY A 86 3.94 0.95 13.80
C GLY A 86 3.19 1.88 14.75
N TYR A 87 2.66 2.96 14.20
CA TYR A 87 2.09 4.08 14.95
C TYR A 87 0.63 4.37 14.61
N THR A 88 0.11 3.82 13.52
CA THR A 88 -1.25 4.09 13.03
C THR A 88 -2.29 3.13 13.59
N PRO A 89 -3.49 3.62 13.94
CA PRO A 89 -4.59 2.81 14.45
C PRO A 89 -4.98 1.68 13.51
N LYS A 90 -4.92 0.44 14.03
CA LYS A 90 -5.29 -0.78 13.31
C LYS A 90 -5.64 -1.89 14.27
N PHE A 91 -6.39 -2.88 13.78
CA PHE A 91 -6.71 -4.10 14.53
C PHE A 91 -6.89 -5.28 13.57
N LEU A 92 -7.00 -6.48 14.11
CA LEU A 92 -7.32 -7.68 13.35
C LEU A 92 -8.78 -8.03 13.54
N CYS A 93 -9.45 -8.37 12.43
CA CYS A 93 -10.86 -8.73 12.42
C CYS A 93 -11.10 -9.98 11.56
N ARG A 94 -11.84 -10.94 12.12
CA ARG A 94 -12.18 -12.20 11.44
C ARG A 94 -13.59 -12.13 10.90
N THR A 95 -13.75 -12.37 9.61
CA THR A 95 -15.07 -12.44 8.95
C THR A 95 -15.79 -13.76 9.24
N GLY A 96 -17.07 -13.82 8.94
CA GLY A 96 -17.87 -15.05 9.03
C GLY A 96 -17.35 -16.20 8.15
N GLU A 97 -16.58 -15.90 7.11
CA GLU A 97 -15.91 -16.88 6.26
C GLU A 97 -14.62 -17.44 6.89
N GLY A 98 -14.23 -16.96 8.06
CA GLY A 98 -13.06 -17.40 8.80
C GLY A 98 -11.75 -16.69 8.44
N GLU A 99 -11.76 -15.80 7.47
CA GLU A 99 -10.60 -15.02 7.08
C GLU A 99 -10.36 -13.86 8.04
N THR A 100 -9.10 -13.61 8.36
CA THR A 100 -8.69 -12.54 9.27
C THR A 100 -7.98 -11.42 8.50
N TYR A 101 -8.46 -10.19 8.66
CA TYR A 101 -7.93 -9.02 7.96
C TYR A 101 -7.34 -8.01 8.93
N LYS A 102 -6.32 -7.31 8.45
CA LYS A 102 -5.81 -6.09 9.09
C LYS A 102 -6.69 -4.92 8.67
N ILE A 103 -7.34 -4.30 9.63
CA ILE A 103 -8.18 -3.12 9.46
C ILE A 103 -7.40 -1.90 9.94
N LYS A 104 -7.18 -0.91 9.08
CA LYS A 104 -6.79 0.45 9.49
C LYS A 104 -8.05 1.30 9.55
N TYR A 105 -8.18 2.19 10.55
CA TYR A 105 -9.43 2.90 10.81
C TYR A 105 -9.24 4.25 11.45
N GLY A 106 -10.30 5.05 11.42
CA GLY A 106 -10.45 6.30 12.14
C GLY A 106 -10.22 7.53 11.27
N ARG A 107 -11.02 8.55 11.52
CA ARG A 107 -10.99 9.81 10.78
C ARG A 107 -9.64 10.52 10.89
N GLU A 108 -9.02 10.46 12.07
CA GLU A 108 -7.72 11.08 12.34
C GLU A 108 -6.53 10.23 11.85
N ASN A 109 -6.80 9.04 11.35
CA ASN A 109 -5.79 8.18 10.76
C ASN A 109 -5.63 8.49 9.27
N LEU A 110 -4.78 9.45 8.95
CA LEU A 110 -4.62 9.94 7.59
C LEU A 110 -4.11 8.89 6.59
N GLU A 111 -3.50 7.77 7.07
CA GLU A 111 -3.13 6.63 6.20
C GLU A 111 -4.34 5.98 5.56
N VAL A 112 -5.51 6.00 6.18
CA VAL A 112 -6.74 5.45 5.61
C VAL A 112 -7.07 6.09 4.27
N TYR A 113 -6.89 7.40 4.16
CA TYR A 113 -7.11 8.15 2.91
C TYR A 113 -5.95 7.94 1.92
N GLY A 114 -4.72 8.08 2.42
CA GLY A 114 -3.50 7.97 1.59
C GLY A 114 -3.36 6.61 0.93
N GLU A 115 -3.65 5.53 1.63
CA GLU A 115 -3.56 4.18 1.06
C GLU A 115 -4.57 3.92 -0.05
N VAL A 116 -5.80 4.41 0.08
CA VAL A 116 -6.80 4.31 -1.00
C VAL A 116 -6.33 5.08 -2.24
N ILE A 117 -5.84 6.30 -2.05
CA ILE A 117 -5.35 7.14 -3.15
C ILE A 117 -4.13 6.49 -3.79
N GLY A 118 -3.10 6.17 -2.99
CA GLY A 118 -1.82 5.68 -3.48
C GLY A 118 -1.92 4.33 -4.18
N SER A 119 -2.63 3.36 -3.59
CA SER A 119 -2.77 2.03 -4.17
C SER A 119 -3.50 2.07 -5.52
N ARG A 120 -4.59 2.86 -5.62
CA ARG A 120 -5.33 2.98 -6.88
C ARG A 120 -4.56 3.76 -7.94
N LEU A 121 -3.78 4.77 -7.57
CA LEU A 121 -2.92 5.49 -8.51
C LEU A 121 -1.81 4.59 -9.05
N LEU A 122 -1.10 3.89 -8.17
CA LEU A 122 -0.07 2.95 -8.60
C LEU A 122 -0.64 1.92 -9.59
N TRP A 123 -1.75 1.28 -9.23
CA TRP A 123 -2.44 0.36 -10.11
C TRP A 123 -2.85 1.00 -11.44
N ALA A 124 -3.49 2.16 -11.41
CA ALA A 124 -3.97 2.84 -12.61
C ALA A 124 -2.85 3.24 -13.56
N LEU A 125 -1.66 3.48 -13.04
CA LEU A 125 -0.46 3.81 -13.81
C LEU A 125 0.37 2.57 -14.18
N GLY A 126 -0.07 1.35 -13.79
CA GLY A 126 0.57 0.08 -14.12
C GLY A 126 1.67 -0.38 -13.16
N PHE A 127 1.86 0.32 -12.03
CA PHE A 127 2.80 -0.08 -10.97
C PHE A 127 2.15 -1.01 -9.96
N ARG A 128 2.97 -1.82 -9.28
CA ARG A 128 2.50 -2.79 -8.29
C ARG A 128 2.44 -2.20 -6.89
N SER A 129 1.31 -2.43 -6.20
CA SER A 129 1.14 -2.02 -4.80
C SER A 129 0.17 -2.93 -4.05
N ASP A 130 0.02 -2.70 -2.74
CA ASP A 130 -1.08 -3.25 -1.96
C ASP A 130 -2.42 -2.93 -2.63
N ARG A 131 -3.34 -3.85 -2.51
CA ARG A 131 -4.73 -3.57 -2.79
C ARG A 131 -5.39 -3.06 -1.52
N VAL A 132 -6.05 -1.93 -1.63
CA VAL A 132 -6.72 -1.28 -0.51
C VAL A 132 -8.19 -1.04 -0.85
N ASP A 133 -9.06 -1.67 -0.07
CA ASP A 133 -10.50 -1.54 -0.22
C ASP A 133 -11.08 -0.69 0.92
N PRO A 134 -11.70 0.47 0.63
CA PRO A 134 -12.40 1.28 1.64
C PRO A 134 -13.70 0.62 2.05
N VAL A 135 -13.92 0.49 3.37
CA VAL A 135 -15.07 -0.17 3.96
C VAL A 135 -15.59 0.57 5.19
N THR A 136 -16.79 0.21 5.64
CA THR A 136 -17.23 0.42 7.02
C THR A 136 -17.17 -0.92 7.74
N VAL A 137 -16.57 -0.98 8.92
CA VAL A 137 -16.41 -2.23 9.66
C VAL A 137 -17.35 -2.25 10.87
N ARG A 138 -18.18 -3.27 10.96
CA ARG A 138 -18.99 -3.59 12.16
C ARG A 138 -18.32 -4.75 12.87
N CYS A 139 -17.64 -4.44 13.96
CA CYS A 139 -16.80 -5.39 14.69
C CYS A 139 -17.50 -5.84 15.99
N ARG A 140 -17.74 -7.14 16.11
CA ARG A 140 -18.21 -7.76 17.35
C ARG A 140 -17.06 -7.96 18.32
N GLY A 141 -17.25 -7.60 19.59
CA GLY A 141 -16.25 -7.76 20.64
C GLY A 141 -15.03 -6.82 20.51
N CYS A 142 -15.12 -5.79 19.67
CA CYS A 142 -14.08 -4.78 19.58
C CYS A 142 -14.09 -3.86 20.80
N PRO A 143 -12.92 -3.54 21.38
CA PRO A 143 -12.78 -2.44 22.33
C PRO A 143 -13.20 -1.11 21.71
N GLU A 144 -13.51 -0.12 22.53
CA GLU A 144 -13.77 1.26 22.06
C GLU A 144 -12.58 1.83 21.30
N ASP A 145 -11.37 1.62 21.82
CA ASP A 145 -10.12 1.89 21.14
C ASP A 145 -9.32 0.58 20.97
N PRO A 146 -9.51 -0.16 19.89
CA PRO A 146 -8.78 -1.41 19.65
C PRO A 146 -7.27 -1.22 19.59
N TRP A 147 -6.79 -0.09 19.05
CA TRP A 147 -5.37 0.21 18.96
C TRP A 147 -4.73 0.43 20.31
N GLY A 148 -5.29 1.33 21.13
CA GLY A 148 -4.82 1.57 22.49
C GLY A 148 -4.90 0.32 23.35
N PHE A 149 -5.98 -0.47 23.22
CA PHE A 149 -6.12 -1.75 23.91
C PHE A 149 -4.98 -2.71 23.57
N MET A 150 -4.67 -2.92 22.28
CA MET A 150 -3.60 -3.80 21.85
C MET A 150 -2.20 -3.31 22.24
N LYS A 151 -2.01 -1.99 22.32
CA LYS A 151 -0.75 -1.36 22.76
C LYS A 151 -0.58 -1.37 24.27
N SER A 152 -1.66 -1.49 25.04
CA SER A 152 -1.62 -1.46 26.49
C SER A 152 -0.88 -2.69 27.07
N ARG A 153 -0.41 -2.56 28.31
CA ARG A 153 0.17 -3.68 29.07
C ARG A 153 -0.90 -4.62 29.63
N ARG A 154 -2.17 -4.22 29.62
CA ARG A 154 -3.33 -4.96 30.17
C ARG A 154 -4.06 -5.81 29.15
N ARG A 155 -3.35 -6.37 28.18
CA ARG A 155 -3.92 -7.23 27.12
C ARG A 155 -4.67 -8.49 27.61
N ALA A 156 -4.59 -8.80 28.90
CA ALA A 156 -5.17 -10.04 29.44
C ALA A 156 -6.69 -9.98 29.65
N GLU A 157 -7.29 -8.80 29.64
CA GLU A 157 -8.73 -8.66 29.78
C GLU A 157 -9.36 -8.61 28.38
N ALA A 158 -9.99 -9.72 27.97
CA ALA A 158 -10.75 -9.73 26.73
C ALA A 158 -11.91 -8.72 26.80
N PRO A 159 -12.16 -7.96 25.73
CA PRO A 159 -13.33 -7.10 25.69
C PRO A 159 -14.64 -7.90 25.77
N PRO A 160 -15.76 -7.30 26.21
CA PRO A 160 -17.07 -7.94 26.22
C PRO A 160 -17.42 -8.51 24.83
N SER A 161 -17.83 -9.77 24.76
CA SER A 161 -17.96 -10.53 23.51
C SER A 161 -19.16 -10.17 22.63
N ASP A 162 -20.17 -9.44 23.15
CA ASP A 162 -21.45 -9.25 22.44
C ASP A 162 -21.68 -7.85 21.87
N GLU A 163 -20.84 -6.89 22.21
CA GLU A 163 -20.97 -5.54 21.72
C GLU A 163 -20.46 -5.43 20.26
N VAL A 164 -21.28 -4.84 19.40
CA VAL A 164 -20.92 -4.51 18.01
C VAL A 164 -20.59 -3.02 17.92
N ARG A 165 -19.40 -2.70 17.46
CA ARG A 165 -18.93 -1.33 17.24
C ARG A 165 -18.67 -1.08 15.77
N GLU A 166 -18.98 0.12 15.30
CA GLU A 166 -18.72 0.56 13.94
C GLU A 166 -17.46 1.40 13.86
N PHE A 167 -16.64 1.13 12.84
CA PHE A 167 -15.43 1.87 12.52
C PHE A 167 -15.50 2.39 11.09
N ALA A 168 -15.57 3.72 10.95
CA ALA A 168 -15.59 4.42 9.67
C ALA A 168 -14.87 5.79 9.79
N PRO A 169 -14.08 6.24 8.80
CA PRO A 169 -13.64 5.45 7.67
C PRO A 169 -12.72 4.31 8.10
N ALA A 170 -12.73 3.22 7.33
CA ALA A 170 -11.84 2.10 7.52
C ALA A 170 -11.41 1.51 6.17
N ILE A 171 -10.29 0.81 6.17
CA ILE A 171 -9.75 0.12 5.00
C ILE A 171 -9.30 -1.29 5.34
N ILE A 172 -9.38 -2.15 4.32
CA ILE A 172 -8.75 -3.47 4.31
C ILE A 172 -7.56 -3.40 3.36
N GLU A 173 -6.39 -3.78 3.87
CA GLU A 173 -5.18 -3.93 3.07
C GLU A 173 -4.98 -5.41 2.76
N THR A 174 -4.91 -5.76 1.49
CA THR A 174 -4.61 -7.11 1.03
C THR A 174 -3.41 -7.11 0.11
N TYR A 175 -2.65 -8.20 0.16
CA TYR A 175 -1.46 -8.33 -0.66
C TYR A 175 -1.81 -9.00 -1.99
N HIS A 176 -1.11 -8.56 -3.03
CA HIS A 176 -1.22 -9.15 -4.36
C HIS A 176 0.03 -9.98 -4.64
N GLY A 177 -0.14 -11.26 -5.00
CA GLY A 177 0.98 -12.17 -5.21
C GLY A 177 1.55 -12.79 -3.92
N THR A 178 2.79 -13.25 -4.01
CA THR A 178 3.51 -13.87 -2.89
C THR A 178 4.80 -13.12 -2.62
N LEU A 179 5.01 -12.65 -1.38
CA LEU A 179 6.26 -12.03 -1.00
C LEU A 179 7.39 -13.05 -1.04
N MET A 180 8.50 -12.68 -1.67
CA MET A 180 9.70 -13.51 -1.76
C MET A 180 10.70 -13.24 -0.64
N GLU A 181 10.44 -12.21 0.17
CA GLU A 181 11.26 -11.84 1.32
C GLU A 181 10.39 -11.27 2.45
N SER A 182 10.84 -11.40 3.68
CA SER A 182 10.13 -10.86 4.84
C SER A 182 10.22 -9.34 4.85
N LYS A 183 9.09 -8.65 4.97
CA LYS A 183 9.02 -7.19 5.13
C LYS A 183 9.84 -6.66 6.33
N SER A 184 10.11 -7.50 7.33
CA SER A 184 10.81 -7.08 8.55
C SER A 184 12.34 -7.16 8.44
N GLU A 185 12.88 -7.95 7.52
CA GLU A 185 14.29 -8.32 7.50
C GLU A 185 15.03 -7.82 6.26
N GLN A 186 14.32 -7.66 5.17
CA GLN A 186 14.88 -7.25 3.88
C GLN A 186 13.89 -6.30 3.23
N GLY A 187 14.26 -5.79 2.13
CA GLY A 187 13.51 -4.87 1.30
C GLY A 187 14.47 -4.34 0.27
N VAL A 188 14.00 -3.51 -0.62
CA VAL A 188 14.80 -3.00 -1.74
C VAL A 188 15.02 -1.51 -1.53
N ASP A 189 16.27 -1.09 -1.35
CA ASP A 189 16.63 0.32 -1.36
C ASP A 189 16.52 0.90 -2.78
N TRP A 190 16.27 2.18 -2.90
CA TRP A 190 16.17 2.84 -4.21
C TRP A 190 17.47 2.74 -5.00
N ASP A 191 18.63 2.88 -4.34
CA ASP A 191 19.94 2.74 -5.00
C ASP A 191 20.14 1.31 -5.50
N GLU A 192 19.78 0.31 -4.69
CA GLU A 192 19.82 -1.10 -5.09
C GLU A 192 18.87 -1.36 -6.26
N LEU A 193 17.63 -0.85 -6.19
CA LEU A 193 16.64 -1.01 -7.25
C LEU A 193 17.12 -0.45 -8.58
N LEU A 194 17.80 0.69 -8.58
CA LEU A 194 18.29 1.33 -9.80
C LEU A 194 19.57 0.70 -10.32
N ALA A 195 20.45 0.18 -9.45
CA ALA A 195 21.72 -0.43 -9.83
C ALA A 195 21.55 -1.84 -10.39
N GLU A 196 20.68 -2.66 -9.78
CA GLU A 196 20.58 -4.09 -10.07
C GLU A 196 19.56 -4.39 -11.18
N THR A 197 19.93 -4.04 -12.41
CA THR A 197 19.11 -4.29 -13.62
C THR A 197 19.52 -5.58 -14.34
N SER A 198 18.73 -5.98 -15.36
CA SER A 198 18.98 -7.14 -16.20
C SER A 198 20.37 -7.10 -16.83
N ARG A 199 20.95 -8.28 -17.07
CA ARG A 199 22.19 -8.41 -17.86
C ARG A 199 21.97 -8.18 -19.35
N ASP A 200 20.74 -8.31 -19.84
CA ASP A 200 20.40 -7.91 -21.19
C ASP A 200 20.31 -6.39 -21.31
N PRO A 201 21.12 -5.74 -22.19
CA PRO A 201 21.19 -4.28 -22.24
C PRO A 201 19.88 -3.59 -22.65
N ALA A 202 19.05 -4.24 -23.48
CA ALA A 202 17.78 -3.66 -23.92
C ALA A 202 16.78 -3.68 -22.77
N ARG A 203 16.69 -4.80 -22.06
CA ARG A 203 15.85 -4.95 -20.88
C ARG A 203 16.32 -4.05 -19.74
N ALA A 204 17.64 -3.95 -19.52
CA ALA A 204 18.21 -3.06 -18.51
C ALA A 204 17.81 -1.59 -18.72
N ARG A 205 17.90 -1.10 -19.98
CA ARG A 205 17.46 0.26 -20.31
C ARG A 205 15.96 0.47 -19.99
N GLN A 206 15.12 -0.49 -20.39
CA GLN A 206 13.68 -0.41 -20.11
C GLN A 206 13.39 -0.44 -18.61
N GLN A 207 14.04 -1.32 -17.87
CA GLN A 207 13.91 -1.38 -16.40
C GLN A 207 14.34 -0.07 -15.74
N THR A 208 15.45 0.52 -16.18
CA THR A 208 15.92 1.82 -15.66
C THR A 208 14.86 2.91 -15.84
N VAL A 209 14.24 2.99 -17.03
CA VAL A 209 13.16 3.94 -17.30
C VAL A 209 11.97 3.72 -16.34
N HIS A 210 11.51 2.49 -16.22
CA HIS A 210 10.33 2.19 -15.37
C HIS A 210 10.64 2.41 -13.88
N ARG A 211 11.83 2.04 -13.41
CA ARG A 211 12.23 2.19 -12.00
C ARG A 211 12.44 3.65 -11.61
N GLN A 212 13.05 4.45 -12.48
CA GLN A 212 13.14 5.90 -12.27
C GLN A 212 11.78 6.59 -12.36
N ALA A 213 10.88 6.12 -13.23
CA ALA A 213 9.52 6.63 -13.30
C ALA A 213 8.71 6.32 -12.02
N LEU A 214 8.91 5.13 -11.44
CA LEU A 214 8.34 4.79 -10.12
C LEU A 214 8.91 5.72 -9.03
N ALA A 215 10.23 5.94 -9.02
CA ALA A 215 10.87 6.85 -8.07
C ALA A 215 10.33 8.29 -8.20
N LEU A 216 10.16 8.78 -9.44
CA LEU A 216 9.53 10.08 -9.70
C LEU A 216 8.09 10.14 -9.19
N LEU A 217 7.30 9.08 -9.41
CA LEU A 217 5.94 8.99 -8.89
C LEU A 217 5.90 9.02 -7.36
N MET A 218 6.80 8.29 -6.69
CA MET A 218 6.89 8.33 -5.23
C MET A 218 7.25 9.72 -4.70
N GLY A 219 8.15 10.42 -5.37
CA GLY A 219 8.47 11.82 -5.04
C GLY A 219 7.30 12.78 -5.33
N PHE A 220 6.62 12.63 -6.46
CA PHE A 220 5.42 13.41 -6.79
C PHE A 220 4.32 13.26 -5.74
N LEU A 221 4.08 12.04 -5.27
CA LEU A 221 3.14 11.74 -4.20
C LEU A 221 3.66 12.12 -2.81
N GLN A 222 4.93 12.50 -2.67
CA GLN A 222 5.56 12.77 -1.37
C GLN A 222 5.50 11.56 -0.44
N HIS A 223 5.87 10.35 -0.93
CA HIS A 223 5.87 9.14 -0.13
C HIS A 223 6.95 9.18 0.96
N ALA A 224 6.57 9.67 2.13
CA ALA A 224 7.49 9.95 3.23
C ALA A 224 8.05 8.70 3.94
N ASP A 225 7.35 7.58 3.90
CA ASP A 225 7.79 6.30 4.49
C ASP A 225 8.41 5.35 3.44
N SER A 226 9.12 5.90 2.47
CA SER A 226 9.75 5.19 1.36
C SER A 226 11.06 4.49 1.78
N LYS A 227 10.98 3.65 2.82
CA LYS A 227 12.11 2.85 3.33
C LYS A 227 12.19 1.49 2.61
N PRO A 228 13.33 0.79 2.64
CA PRO A 228 13.50 -0.49 1.95
C PRO A 228 12.38 -1.50 2.20
N SER A 229 11.89 -1.61 3.45
CA SER A 229 10.80 -2.54 3.79
C SER A 229 9.45 -2.23 3.14
N GLN A 230 9.32 -1.11 2.44
CA GLN A 230 8.12 -0.76 1.67
C GLN A 230 8.27 -1.08 0.17
N GLN A 231 9.48 -1.31 -0.31
CA GLN A 231 9.75 -1.85 -1.63
C GLN A 231 10.20 -3.30 -1.47
N THR A 232 9.38 -4.24 -1.90
CA THR A 232 9.60 -5.65 -1.60
C THR A 232 9.60 -6.48 -2.89
N LEU A 233 10.53 -7.42 -2.96
CA LEU A 233 10.54 -8.41 -4.02
C LEU A 233 9.38 -9.39 -3.81
N SER A 234 8.54 -9.53 -4.81
CA SER A 234 7.38 -10.40 -4.81
C SER A 234 7.31 -11.25 -6.07
N CYS A 235 6.48 -12.26 -6.05
CA CYS A 235 6.12 -13.06 -7.20
C CYS A 235 4.69 -12.76 -7.60
N ALA A 236 4.47 -12.44 -8.85
CA ALA A 236 3.15 -12.16 -9.38
C ALA A 236 2.18 -13.33 -9.11
N SER A 237 0.89 -13.03 -9.00
CA SER A 237 -0.14 -14.04 -8.83
C SER A 237 -0.09 -15.07 -9.97
N GLY A 238 0.04 -16.36 -9.62
CA GLY A 238 0.23 -17.44 -10.60
C GLY A 238 1.66 -17.63 -11.11
N GLY A 239 2.61 -16.77 -10.74
CA GLY A 239 4.02 -16.88 -11.11
C GLY A 239 4.82 -17.92 -10.32
N LEU A 240 4.28 -18.42 -9.19
CA LEU A 240 4.94 -19.44 -8.41
C LEU A 240 5.04 -20.77 -9.17
N ALA A 241 6.19 -21.42 -9.08
CA ALA A 241 6.47 -22.71 -9.66
C ALA A 241 7.30 -23.57 -8.69
N ARG A 242 7.44 -24.86 -9.00
CA ARG A 242 8.41 -25.72 -8.33
C ARG A 242 9.47 -26.14 -9.34
N ASP A 243 10.73 -26.11 -8.92
CA ASP A 243 11.83 -26.62 -9.72
C ASP A 243 11.93 -28.15 -9.66
N ALA A 244 12.93 -28.72 -10.31
CA ALA A 244 13.15 -30.16 -10.35
C ALA A 244 13.47 -30.77 -8.98
N SER A 245 13.92 -29.98 -8.01
CA SER A 245 14.16 -30.39 -6.62
C SER A 245 12.91 -30.32 -5.74
N GLY A 246 11.81 -29.71 -6.26
CA GLY A 246 10.59 -29.42 -5.53
C GLY A 246 10.62 -28.12 -4.76
N ALA A 247 11.69 -27.32 -4.87
CA ALA A 247 11.78 -26.00 -4.25
C ALA A 247 10.88 -24.99 -4.98
N GLU A 248 10.27 -24.09 -4.20
CA GLU A 248 9.44 -23.03 -4.76
C GLU A 248 10.32 -21.98 -5.45
N THR A 249 9.92 -21.61 -6.64
CA THR A 249 10.60 -20.63 -7.51
C THR A 249 9.58 -19.63 -8.05
N CYS A 250 10.05 -18.49 -8.53
CA CYS A 250 9.20 -17.48 -9.15
C CYS A 250 9.59 -17.30 -10.62
N ARG A 251 8.60 -17.41 -11.52
CA ARG A 251 8.78 -17.14 -12.95
C ARG A 251 8.56 -15.69 -13.33
N GLU A 252 7.81 -14.97 -12.52
CA GLU A 252 7.41 -13.58 -12.77
C GLU A 252 7.72 -12.72 -11.53
N PRO A 253 9.04 -12.47 -11.26
CA PRO A 253 9.41 -11.60 -10.14
C PRO A 253 9.02 -10.15 -10.42
N GLU A 254 8.52 -9.47 -9.40
CA GLU A 254 8.12 -8.08 -9.46
C GLU A 254 8.56 -7.32 -8.20
N ILE A 255 8.77 -6.02 -8.32
CA ILE A 255 8.91 -5.11 -7.20
C ILE A 255 7.58 -4.45 -6.94
N TYR A 256 7.18 -4.52 -5.72
CA TYR A 256 5.91 -4.12 -5.18
C TYR A 256 6.12 -3.03 -4.13
N VAL A 257 5.30 -1.99 -4.16
CA VAL A 257 5.31 -0.91 -3.16
C VAL A 257 4.15 -1.10 -2.21
N GLY A 258 4.45 -1.34 -0.93
CA GLY A 258 3.43 -1.53 0.11
C GLY A 258 3.37 -0.35 1.08
N ASP A 259 2.29 -0.30 1.90
CA ASP A 259 2.09 0.69 2.96
C ASP A 259 2.21 2.14 2.45
N ILE A 260 1.56 2.43 1.33
CA ILE A 260 1.63 3.70 0.58
C ILE A 260 0.82 4.84 1.25
N GLY A 261 0.41 4.70 2.50
CA GLY A 261 -0.46 5.67 3.19
C GLY A 261 0.18 6.99 3.55
N ALA A 262 1.51 7.05 3.63
CA ALA A 262 2.24 8.27 3.99
C ALA A 262 2.55 9.13 2.75
N ILE A 263 1.51 9.67 2.10
CA ILE A 263 1.60 10.46 0.87
C ILE A 263 0.84 11.79 0.98
N LEU A 264 1.00 12.65 -0.01
CA LEU A 264 0.28 13.92 -0.22
C LEU A 264 0.38 14.89 0.96
N GLY A 265 1.53 14.93 1.62
CA GLY A 265 1.82 15.83 2.73
C GLY A 265 3.26 16.29 2.75
N ASP A 266 3.78 16.69 3.90
CA ASP A 266 5.17 17.12 4.07
C ASP A 266 6.08 16.05 4.69
N GLY A 267 5.57 14.83 4.82
CA GLY A 267 6.31 13.75 5.42
C GLY A 267 6.43 13.85 6.95
N TRP A 268 7.49 13.29 7.50
CA TRP A 268 7.72 13.25 8.93
C TRP A 268 8.20 14.59 9.45
N LYS A 269 7.31 15.43 9.98
CA LYS A 269 7.76 16.42 10.96
C LYS A 269 8.04 15.75 12.30
N TYR A 270 9.22 16.01 12.84
CA TYR A 270 9.67 15.53 14.15
C TYR A 270 8.91 16.14 15.34
N ALA A 271 7.61 16.22 15.30
CA ALA A 271 6.82 16.32 16.48
C ALA A 271 6.34 14.92 16.82
N ARG A 272 6.63 14.44 17.98
CA ARG A 272 6.45 13.07 18.47
C ARG A 272 5.13 12.36 18.13
N PHE A 273 4.16 13.01 17.46
CA PHE A 273 2.80 12.52 17.25
C PHE A 273 2.04 13.08 16.03
N SER A 274 2.63 13.86 15.14
CA SER A 274 1.92 14.35 13.95
C SER A 274 2.71 14.09 12.69
N THR A 275 2.25 13.12 11.94
CA THR A 275 2.61 12.92 10.55
C THR A 275 1.64 13.73 9.72
N THR A 276 2.10 14.71 8.98
CA THR A 276 1.28 15.44 8.00
C THR A 276 1.19 14.61 6.74
N LYS A 277 0.26 13.68 6.75
CA LYS A 277 -0.13 12.83 5.61
C LYS A 277 -1.42 13.40 5.07
N VAL A 278 -1.60 13.34 3.75
CA VAL A 278 -2.82 13.81 3.07
C VAL A 278 -3.27 15.19 3.60
N ASP A 279 -2.48 16.19 3.27
CA ASP A 279 -2.68 17.59 3.66
C ASP A 279 -2.70 18.44 2.38
N TYR A 280 -3.87 18.95 1.99
CA TYR A 280 -4.07 19.66 0.75
C TYR A 280 -3.20 20.92 0.63
N PRO A 281 -3.21 21.85 1.60
CA PRO A 281 -2.37 23.05 1.55
C PRO A 281 -0.88 22.74 1.44
N LEU A 282 -0.45 21.76 2.17
CA LEU A 282 0.95 21.39 2.26
C LEU A 282 1.44 20.72 0.98
N TRP A 283 0.67 19.76 0.45
CA TRP A 283 0.98 19.13 -0.82
C TRP A 283 0.95 20.16 -1.98
N LYS A 284 0.02 21.11 -1.95
CA LYS A 284 -0.03 22.21 -2.90
C LYS A 284 1.24 23.06 -2.86
N ALA A 285 1.74 23.37 -1.67
CA ALA A 285 2.92 24.20 -1.48
C ALA A 285 4.24 23.46 -1.80
N THR A 286 4.25 22.12 -1.76
CA THR A 286 5.45 21.32 -2.01
C THR A 286 5.75 21.28 -3.52
N PRO A 287 6.94 21.68 -3.99
CA PRO A 287 7.30 21.56 -5.40
C PRO A 287 7.47 20.08 -5.80
N VAL A 288 7.38 19.76 -7.08
CA VAL A 288 7.71 18.44 -7.62
C VAL A 288 9.23 18.24 -7.69
N TRP A 289 9.95 19.28 -8.09
CA TRP A 289 11.39 19.24 -8.23
C TRP A 289 12.07 20.03 -7.11
N ARG A 290 13.03 19.39 -6.45
CA ARG A 290 13.98 20.08 -5.55
C ARG A 290 15.00 20.87 -6.35
N ASP A 291 15.44 20.28 -7.44
CA ASP A 291 16.32 20.89 -8.43
C ASP A 291 15.76 20.55 -9.82
N ALA A 292 15.13 21.52 -10.44
CA ALA A 292 14.50 21.34 -11.74
C ALA A 292 15.54 21.20 -12.86
N GLU A 293 16.69 21.88 -12.77
CA GLU A 293 17.73 21.82 -13.78
C GLU A 293 18.40 20.44 -13.80
N ALA A 294 18.61 19.85 -12.63
CA ALA A 294 19.19 18.51 -12.49
C ALA A 294 18.13 17.38 -12.46
N CYS A 295 16.84 17.71 -12.56
CA CYS A 295 15.71 16.77 -12.43
C CYS A 295 15.75 15.93 -11.17
N VAL A 296 16.08 16.55 -10.04
CA VAL A 296 16.06 15.90 -8.73
C VAL A 296 14.72 16.15 -8.06
N VAL A 297 14.06 15.09 -7.66
CA VAL A 297 12.71 15.13 -7.07
C VAL A 297 12.74 15.78 -5.69
N ALA A 298 11.75 16.61 -5.38
CA ALA A 298 11.55 17.09 -4.03
C ALA A 298 10.86 16.00 -3.20
N VAL A 299 11.46 15.62 -2.09
CA VAL A 299 10.84 14.75 -1.09
C VAL A 299 10.95 15.43 0.26
N ASN A 300 9.83 15.76 0.86
CA ASN A 300 9.79 16.39 2.17
C ASN A 300 9.91 15.33 3.27
N GLY A 301 10.49 15.74 4.39
CA GLY A 301 10.72 14.86 5.52
C GLY A 301 12.07 14.15 5.48
N ARG A 302 12.24 13.10 6.25
CA ARG A 302 13.39 12.22 6.12
C ARG A 302 13.02 11.16 5.08
N PRO A 303 13.46 11.27 3.84
CA PRO A 303 13.44 10.12 2.99
C PRO A 303 14.30 9.07 3.68
N ASN A 304 13.71 7.96 4.07
CA ASN A 304 14.50 6.79 4.27
C ASN A 304 14.96 6.40 2.88
N ALA A 305 16.26 6.26 2.71
CA ALA A 305 16.87 5.96 1.46
C ALA A 305 17.07 7.16 0.51
N SER A 306 17.75 6.87 -0.54
CA SER A 306 18.25 7.73 -1.58
C SER A 306 17.19 8.38 -2.49
N LEU A 307 15.90 8.16 -2.28
CA LEU A 307 14.84 8.69 -3.16
C LEU A 307 14.97 10.19 -3.42
N GLY A 308 15.29 10.97 -2.39
CA GLY A 308 15.42 12.44 -2.48
C GLY A 308 16.69 12.93 -3.19
N ASP A 309 17.63 12.05 -3.50
CA ASP A 309 18.88 12.38 -4.17
C ASP A 309 18.96 11.86 -5.61
N LEU A 310 17.89 11.18 -6.06
CA LEU A 310 17.84 10.60 -7.40
C LEU A 310 17.61 11.67 -8.46
N ALA A 311 18.48 11.73 -9.45
CA ALA A 311 18.24 12.42 -10.69
C ALA A 311 17.43 11.53 -11.65
N ILE A 312 16.37 12.09 -12.20
CA ILE A 312 15.46 11.39 -13.10
C ILE A 312 15.87 11.67 -14.55
N SER A 313 16.05 10.62 -15.34
CA SER A 313 16.36 10.77 -16.76
C SER A 313 15.14 11.23 -17.55
N GLU A 314 15.37 11.91 -18.68
CA GLU A 314 14.30 12.36 -19.58
C GLU A 314 13.40 11.21 -20.09
N PRO A 315 13.92 10.03 -20.47
CA PRO A 315 13.06 8.89 -20.83
C PRO A 315 12.10 8.46 -19.69
N ALA A 316 12.56 8.47 -18.45
CA ALA A 316 11.75 8.10 -17.30
C ALA A 316 10.70 9.17 -16.96
N ARG A 317 11.08 10.47 -17.01
CA ARG A 317 10.15 11.56 -16.85
C ARG A 317 9.03 11.51 -17.92
N ARG A 318 9.41 11.36 -19.19
CA ARG A 318 8.46 11.28 -20.31
C ARG A 318 7.55 10.06 -20.16
N PHE A 319 8.09 8.92 -19.79
CA PHE A 319 7.30 7.72 -19.55
C PHE A 319 6.20 7.97 -18.49
N LEU A 320 6.55 8.57 -17.36
CA LEU A 320 5.56 8.89 -16.33
C LEU A 320 4.57 9.96 -16.79
N ALA A 321 5.06 11.00 -17.46
CA ALA A 321 4.22 12.07 -18.03
C ALA A 321 3.11 11.50 -18.93
N GLU A 322 3.47 10.62 -19.85
CA GLU A 322 2.51 9.96 -20.74
C GLU A 322 1.45 9.16 -19.97
N ARG A 323 1.81 8.51 -18.86
CA ARG A 323 0.85 7.77 -18.01
C ARG A 323 -0.06 8.69 -17.24
N LEU A 324 0.46 9.78 -16.67
CA LEU A 324 -0.33 10.79 -15.94
C LEU A 324 -1.37 11.45 -16.84
N LEU A 325 -1.03 11.72 -18.11
CA LEU A 325 -1.95 12.30 -19.09
C LEU A 325 -3.12 11.40 -19.48
N LEU A 326 -3.04 10.10 -19.22
CA LEU A 326 -4.16 9.17 -19.46
C LEU A 326 -5.25 9.24 -18.38
N LEU A 327 -4.95 9.83 -17.22
CA LEU A 327 -5.92 10.01 -16.14
C LEU A 327 -6.81 11.21 -16.45
N SER A 328 -8.10 10.97 -16.60
CA SER A 328 -9.08 12.06 -16.74
C SER A 328 -9.37 12.74 -15.40
N GLN A 329 -9.81 14.00 -15.46
CA GLN A 329 -10.24 14.72 -14.25
C GLN A 329 -11.37 13.99 -13.52
N GLU A 330 -12.29 13.35 -14.24
CA GLU A 330 -13.39 12.59 -13.64
C GLU A 330 -12.89 11.34 -12.90
N GLN A 331 -11.90 10.61 -13.46
CA GLN A 331 -11.27 9.49 -12.77
C GLN A 331 -10.57 9.97 -11.48
N LEU A 332 -9.83 11.08 -11.54
CA LEU A 332 -9.17 11.66 -10.37
C LEU A 332 -10.20 12.12 -9.33
N ARG A 333 -11.26 12.82 -9.73
CA ARG A 333 -12.34 13.20 -8.83
C ARG A 333 -12.96 11.98 -8.14
N THR A 334 -13.22 10.93 -8.91
CA THR A 334 -13.75 9.66 -8.40
C THR A 334 -12.79 9.01 -7.40
N LEU A 335 -11.49 9.02 -7.69
CA LEU A 335 -10.45 8.51 -6.79
C LEU A 335 -10.46 9.23 -5.44
N PHE A 336 -10.44 10.55 -5.45
CA PHE A 336 -10.44 11.34 -4.21
C PHE A 336 -11.76 11.21 -3.44
N ALA A 337 -12.89 11.11 -4.14
CA ALA A 337 -14.20 10.88 -3.52
C ALA A 337 -14.29 9.50 -2.85
N VAL A 338 -13.80 8.43 -3.48
CA VAL A 338 -13.79 7.09 -2.88
C VAL A 338 -12.84 7.00 -1.69
N ALA A 339 -11.78 7.79 -1.69
CA ALA A 339 -10.88 7.96 -0.54
C ALA A 339 -11.51 8.82 0.59
N LYS A 340 -12.68 9.43 0.36
CA LYS A 340 -13.42 10.24 1.35
C LYS A 340 -12.62 11.45 1.86
N VAL A 341 -11.87 12.13 0.97
CA VAL A 341 -11.00 13.26 1.35
C VAL A 341 -11.76 14.44 1.99
N GLU A 342 -13.07 14.56 1.76
CA GLU A 342 -13.94 15.56 2.39
C GLU A 342 -14.01 15.39 3.92
N LEU A 343 -13.75 14.19 4.43
CA LEU A 343 -13.70 13.94 5.88
C LEU A 343 -12.47 14.54 6.55
N LEU A 344 -11.44 14.95 5.79
CA LEU A 344 -10.26 15.63 6.32
C LEU A 344 -10.63 16.99 6.94
N GLY A 345 -11.73 17.61 6.49
CA GLY A 345 -12.22 18.88 7.01
C GLY A 345 -11.36 20.08 6.63
N GLU A 346 -10.55 19.96 5.61
CA GLU A 346 -9.72 21.05 5.09
C GLU A 346 -10.56 22.14 4.44
N THR A 347 -10.03 23.35 4.40
CA THR A 347 -10.73 24.52 3.86
C THR A 347 -9.88 25.27 2.85
N LEU A 348 -10.56 25.90 1.88
CA LEU A 348 -9.99 26.76 0.87
C LEU A 348 -10.58 28.17 0.93
N GLN A 349 -9.73 29.16 0.72
CA GLN A 349 -10.12 30.53 0.40
C GLN A 349 -9.53 30.91 -0.96
N ALA A 350 -10.39 31.11 -1.95
CA ALA A 350 -9.95 31.31 -3.34
C ALA A 350 -9.12 32.60 -3.55
N SER A 351 -9.39 33.65 -2.74
CA SER A 351 -8.64 34.89 -2.72
C SER A 351 -8.86 35.63 -1.41
N PRO A 352 -8.01 36.59 -1.01
CA PRO A 352 -8.25 37.40 0.17
C PRO A 352 -9.64 38.02 0.14
N GLY A 353 -10.44 37.80 1.18
CA GLY A 353 -11.82 38.27 1.29
C GLY A 353 -12.90 37.37 0.64
N ALA A 354 -12.55 36.34 -0.09
CA ALA A 354 -13.50 35.35 -0.56
C ALA A 354 -14.04 34.49 0.61
N ALA A 355 -15.22 33.89 0.42
CA ALA A 355 -15.76 32.95 1.39
C ALA A 355 -14.85 31.73 1.54
N VAL A 356 -14.67 31.28 2.78
CA VAL A 356 -14.00 30.02 3.07
C VAL A 356 -14.96 28.87 2.80
N ARG A 357 -14.54 27.86 2.07
CA ARG A 357 -15.33 26.64 1.81
C ARG A 357 -14.52 25.39 2.10
N ALA A 358 -15.18 24.26 2.23
CA ALA A 358 -14.53 22.96 2.33
C ALA A 358 -13.74 22.61 1.06
N VAL A 359 -12.66 21.85 1.23
CA VAL A 359 -11.93 21.20 0.14
C VAL A 359 -12.70 19.94 -0.24
N GLU A 360 -12.99 19.79 -1.52
CA GLU A 360 -13.73 18.67 -2.07
C GLU A 360 -12.85 17.81 -2.99
N ALA A 361 -13.32 16.63 -3.37
CA ALA A 361 -12.62 15.73 -4.28
C ALA A 361 -12.24 16.38 -5.61
N ASP A 362 -13.07 17.30 -6.11
CA ASP A 362 -12.78 18.05 -7.34
C ASP A 362 -11.61 19.04 -7.19
N ASP A 363 -11.40 19.60 -5.99
CA ASP A 363 -10.23 20.44 -5.71
C ASP A 363 -8.94 19.62 -5.73
N TRP A 364 -8.96 18.45 -5.13
CA TRP A 364 -7.85 17.52 -5.16
C TRP A 364 -7.52 17.07 -6.59
N ALA A 365 -8.54 16.75 -7.39
CA ALA A 365 -8.35 16.38 -8.79
C ALA A 365 -7.70 17.50 -9.62
N ARG A 366 -8.16 18.75 -9.44
CA ARG A 366 -7.56 19.92 -10.09
C ARG A 366 -6.11 20.14 -9.64
N LEU A 367 -5.85 20.06 -8.34
CA LEU A 367 -4.50 20.19 -7.81
C LEU A 367 -3.58 19.08 -8.34
N PHE A 368 -4.08 17.85 -8.46
CA PHE A 368 -3.30 16.75 -9.03
C PHE A 368 -2.87 17.09 -10.47
N ILE A 369 -3.79 17.54 -11.31
CA ILE A 369 -3.51 17.92 -12.70
C ILE A 369 -2.53 19.10 -12.75
N GLU A 370 -2.75 20.15 -11.94
CA GLU A 370 -1.86 21.30 -11.82
C GLU A 370 -0.42 20.88 -11.47
N LYS A 371 -0.27 20.00 -10.49
CA LYS A 371 1.05 19.51 -10.08
C LYS A 371 1.65 18.55 -11.12
N ALA A 372 0.85 17.74 -11.79
CA ALA A 372 1.31 16.86 -12.85
C ALA A 372 1.91 17.65 -14.03
N ALA A 373 1.44 18.88 -14.29
CA ALA A 373 2.01 19.77 -15.30
C ALA A 373 3.51 20.03 -15.05
N ALA A 374 3.96 20.07 -13.79
CA ALA A 374 5.38 20.19 -13.48
C ALA A 374 6.22 18.97 -13.92
N ILE A 375 5.60 17.85 -14.26
CA ILE A 375 6.26 16.68 -14.86
C ILE A 375 6.04 16.69 -16.37
N THR A 376 4.80 16.93 -16.83
CA THR A 376 4.45 16.80 -18.26
C THR A 376 5.10 17.89 -19.11
N ASP A 377 5.22 19.10 -18.60
CA ASP A 377 5.70 20.28 -19.32
C ASP A 377 7.21 20.52 -19.10
N HIS A 378 7.84 19.69 -18.25
CA HIS A 378 9.26 19.80 -17.94
C HIS A 378 10.11 18.99 -18.91
N HIS A 379 11.40 19.33 -19.01
CA HIS A 379 12.42 18.59 -19.74
C HIS A 379 13.65 18.39 -18.89
N CYS A 380 14.11 17.15 -18.77
CA CYS A 380 15.32 16.81 -18.04
C CYS A 380 16.54 16.88 -18.94
N PRO A 381 17.69 17.44 -18.46
CA PRO A 381 18.94 17.43 -19.21
C PRO A 381 19.43 15.99 -19.42
N GLY A 382 20.11 15.74 -20.54
CA GLY A 382 20.79 14.46 -20.77
C GLY A 382 19.92 13.32 -21.30
N GLY A 383 18.94 13.63 -22.16
CA GLY A 383 18.46 12.62 -23.09
C GLY A 383 19.68 12.07 -23.83
N MET A 384 20.02 10.79 -23.61
CA MET A 384 21.03 10.15 -24.43
C MET A 384 20.64 10.41 -25.89
N HIS A 385 21.53 11.05 -26.62
CA HIS A 385 21.43 11.11 -28.06
C HIS A 385 21.29 9.67 -28.55
N ASP A 386 20.24 9.40 -29.31
CA ASP A 386 19.90 8.13 -29.96
C ASP A 386 21.11 7.47 -30.61
#